data_85c773fd5ef23ab90bdeda2272470279
#
_entry.id   85c773fd5ef23ab90bdeda2272470279
#
_cell.length_a   1.000
_cell.length_b   1.000
_cell.length_c   1.000
_cell.angle_alpha   90.00
_cell.angle_beta   90.00
_cell.angle_gamma   90.00
#
_symmetry.space_group_name_H-M   'P 1'
#
loop_
_entity.id
_entity.type
_entity.pdbx_description
1 polymer ?
#
loop_
_entity_poly.entity_id
_entity_poly.type
_entity_poly.pdbx_seq_one_letter_code
_entity_poly.pdbx_strand_id
1 'polypeptide(L)'
;YDEHLEKLDTPEHYPLTIVMGDINGLKLVNDAFGHLEGDKLLIAAAKVINEACKPSNLISRIGGDEFLIAMPNTSFEEAEGIVEKIRLRAKKVKVNSIELSISFGADTKMNDKEDIEDVYRRAEDKMYRSKLIEIPSMRSGAIDTILHTLQEKDKDSEEHSKQVSILAAKLAAWMGLEREKISEIKLAGLVHDIGKIIIPSSIINKPGPLTAQEYKTVKQHSEIGYRILNSSKDTREVSNIILYHHERWDGLGYPNQIKEEAIPVLSRIIAIVDAFEAMTNERPYRASLSKNDALKEIMNHAGTQFDPNIAKVFVNDYDKLLTVEVEG
;
A
#
# COMPACT_ATOMS: atom_id res chain seq x y z
N TYR A 1 -32.27 6.27 -5.10
CA TYR A 1 -32.02 4.86 -4.80
C TYR A 1 -33.28 4.24 -4.19
N ASP A 2 -33.78 4.72 -3.07
CA ASP A 2 -34.92 4.14 -2.34
C ASP A 2 -36.20 4.11 -3.21
N GLU A 3 -36.56 5.21 -3.86
CA GLU A 3 -37.74 5.29 -4.75
C GLU A 3 -37.71 4.29 -5.93
N HIS A 4 -36.53 3.92 -6.44
CA HIS A 4 -36.41 2.97 -7.55
C HIS A 4 -36.46 1.52 -7.05
N LEU A 5 -35.92 1.24 -5.86
CA LEU A 5 -35.97 -0.09 -5.27
C LEU A 5 -37.40 -0.42 -4.85
N GLU A 6 -38.12 0.53 -4.25
CA GLU A 6 -39.55 0.37 -3.91
C GLU A 6 -40.42 0.01 -5.12
N LYS A 7 -40.12 0.58 -6.30
CA LYS A 7 -40.83 0.26 -7.54
C LYS A 7 -40.59 -1.17 -8.05
N LEU A 8 -39.44 -1.74 -7.71
CA LEU A 8 -39.07 -3.13 -8.03
C LEU A 8 -39.57 -4.14 -7.00
N ASP A 9 -39.91 -3.69 -5.79
CA ASP A 9 -40.42 -4.56 -4.72
C ASP A 9 -41.91 -4.89 -4.88
N THR A 10 -42.23 -5.55 -5.96
CA THR A 10 -43.61 -5.97 -6.28
C THR A 10 -43.62 -7.44 -6.74
N PRO A 11 -44.77 -8.16 -6.56
CA PRO A 11 -44.88 -9.58 -6.92
C PRO A 11 -44.51 -9.89 -8.38
N GLU A 12 -44.65 -8.93 -9.28
CA GLU A 12 -44.29 -9.07 -10.70
C GLU A 12 -42.79 -9.19 -10.96
N HIS A 13 -41.99 -8.78 -9.98
CA HIS A 13 -40.53 -8.74 -10.07
C HIS A 13 -39.83 -9.84 -9.25
N TYR A 14 -40.60 -10.68 -8.54
CA TYR A 14 -40.04 -11.79 -7.78
C TYR A 14 -39.72 -13.00 -8.66
N PRO A 15 -38.59 -13.71 -8.38
CA PRO A 15 -37.61 -13.44 -7.36
C PRO A 15 -36.82 -12.15 -7.66
N LEU A 16 -36.66 -11.31 -6.63
CA LEU A 16 -35.87 -10.08 -6.72
C LEU A 16 -34.55 -10.25 -5.94
N THR A 17 -33.45 -10.32 -6.65
CA THR A 17 -32.13 -10.43 -6.03
C THR A 17 -31.46 -9.08 -5.89
N ILE A 18 -30.99 -8.80 -4.68
CA ILE A 18 -30.16 -7.64 -4.34
C ILE A 18 -28.70 -8.08 -4.26
N VAL A 19 -27.84 -7.40 -4.97
CA VAL A 19 -26.40 -7.61 -4.94
C VAL A 19 -25.72 -6.33 -4.47
N MET A 20 -24.94 -6.45 -3.39
CA MET A 20 -24.07 -5.39 -2.89
C MET A 20 -22.65 -5.63 -3.40
N GLY A 21 -21.99 -4.59 -3.88
CA GLY A 21 -20.62 -4.64 -4.37
C GLY A 21 -19.78 -3.52 -3.77
N ASP A 22 -18.52 -3.80 -3.43
CA ASP A 22 -17.58 -2.82 -2.89
C ASP A 22 -16.23 -2.99 -3.60
N ILE A 23 -15.66 -1.87 -4.08
CA ILE A 23 -14.36 -1.88 -4.78
C ILE A 23 -13.25 -2.02 -3.76
N ASN A 24 -12.50 -3.11 -3.87
CA ASN A 24 -11.35 -3.36 -3.02
C ASN A 24 -10.19 -2.42 -3.34
N GLY A 25 -9.60 -1.81 -2.31
CA GLY A 25 -8.37 -1.05 -2.42
C GLY A 25 -8.50 0.33 -3.08
N LEU A 26 -9.70 0.89 -3.27
CA LEU A 26 -9.87 2.25 -3.80
C LEU A 26 -9.06 3.27 -2.97
N LYS A 27 -9.08 3.16 -1.64
CA LYS A 27 -8.28 4.03 -0.77
C LYS A 27 -6.79 3.89 -1.04
N LEU A 28 -6.28 2.67 -1.20
CA LEU A 28 -4.87 2.42 -1.51
C LEU A 28 -4.47 3.07 -2.85
N VAL A 29 -5.32 2.94 -3.88
CA VAL A 29 -5.09 3.59 -5.19
C VAL A 29 -5.09 5.11 -5.05
N ASN A 30 -6.04 5.68 -4.31
CA ASN A 30 -6.09 7.12 -4.04
C ASN A 30 -4.83 7.60 -3.31
N ASP A 31 -4.38 6.87 -2.29
CA ASP A 31 -3.21 7.23 -1.49
C ASP A 31 -1.90 7.10 -2.28
N ALA A 32 -1.80 6.08 -3.16
CA ALA A 32 -0.60 5.80 -3.95
C ALA A 32 -0.52 6.62 -5.25
N PHE A 33 -1.65 6.88 -5.92
CA PHE A 33 -1.66 7.44 -7.28
C PHE A 33 -2.54 8.72 -7.41
N GLY A 34 -3.24 9.10 -6.34
CA GLY A 34 -4.12 10.27 -6.31
C GLY A 34 -5.56 9.96 -6.75
N HIS A 35 -6.49 10.87 -6.39
CA HIS A 35 -7.93 10.70 -6.62
C HIS A 35 -8.32 10.51 -8.08
N LEU A 36 -7.59 11.12 -9.04
CA LEU A 36 -7.86 10.93 -10.47
C LEU A 36 -7.72 9.48 -10.92
N GLU A 37 -6.78 8.75 -10.33
CA GLU A 37 -6.61 7.33 -10.63
C GLU A 37 -7.66 6.46 -9.92
N GLY A 38 -8.05 6.83 -8.71
CA GLY A 38 -9.20 6.22 -8.04
C GLY A 38 -10.51 6.41 -8.81
N ASP A 39 -10.73 7.59 -9.42
CA ASP A 39 -11.87 7.84 -10.29
C ASP A 39 -11.87 6.94 -11.54
N LYS A 40 -10.70 6.68 -12.13
CA LYS A 40 -10.58 5.70 -13.23
C LYS A 40 -10.96 4.29 -12.79
N LEU A 41 -10.57 3.89 -11.56
CA LEU A 41 -10.94 2.60 -11.00
C LEU A 41 -12.47 2.49 -10.80
N LEU A 42 -13.10 3.53 -10.30
CA LEU A 42 -14.56 3.64 -10.17
C LEU A 42 -15.29 3.55 -11.51
N ILE A 43 -14.82 4.28 -12.52
CA ILE A 43 -15.37 4.24 -13.88
C ILE A 43 -15.22 2.84 -14.48
N ALA A 44 -14.07 2.21 -14.30
CA ALA A 44 -13.81 0.86 -14.77
C ALA A 44 -14.74 -0.17 -14.10
N ALA A 45 -14.96 -0.07 -12.78
CA ALA A 45 -15.89 -0.91 -12.04
C ALA A 45 -17.32 -0.75 -12.55
N ALA A 46 -17.80 0.49 -12.67
CA ALA A 46 -19.12 0.78 -13.20
C ALA A 46 -19.33 0.20 -14.61
N LYS A 47 -18.31 0.31 -15.47
CA LYS A 47 -18.35 -0.26 -16.83
C LYS A 47 -18.45 -1.78 -16.81
N VAL A 48 -17.61 -2.47 -16.03
CA VAL A 48 -17.60 -3.94 -15.95
C VAL A 48 -18.94 -4.46 -15.41
N ILE A 49 -19.49 -3.80 -14.38
CA ILE A 49 -20.80 -4.15 -13.81
C ILE A 49 -21.90 -3.99 -14.87
N ASN A 50 -21.94 -2.82 -15.52
CA ASN A 50 -23.00 -2.52 -16.51
C ASN A 50 -22.95 -3.47 -17.72
N GLU A 51 -21.76 -3.85 -18.18
CA GLU A 51 -21.60 -4.79 -19.31
C GLU A 51 -22.00 -6.24 -18.98
N ALA A 52 -22.02 -6.61 -17.71
CA ALA A 52 -22.37 -7.96 -17.28
C ALA A 52 -23.86 -8.10 -16.94
N CYS A 53 -24.49 -7.00 -16.55
CA CYS A 53 -25.91 -6.95 -16.15
C CYS A 53 -26.86 -6.90 -17.32
N LYS A 54 -28.12 -7.33 -17.10
CA LYS A 54 -29.21 -7.21 -18.08
C LYS A 54 -29.73 -5.77 -18.10
N PRO A 55 -30.34 -5.29 -19.21
CA PRO A 55 -30.96 -3.95 -19.26
C PRO A 55 -32.08 -3.72 -18.22
N SER A 56 -32.68 -4.80 -17.71
CA SER A 56 -33.72 -4.77 -16.67
C SER A 56 -33.16 -4.61 -15.26
N ASN A 57 -31.83 -4.77 -15.07
CA ASN A 57 -31.23 -4.61 -13.75
C ASN A 57 -31.04 -3.12 -13.42
N LEU A 58 -31.35 -2.75 -12.20
CA LEU A 58 -31.06 -1.42 -11.66
C LEU A 58 -29.63 -1.44 -11.07
N ILE A 59 -28.78 -0.56 -11.55
CA ILE A 59 -27.41 -0.40 -11.05
C ILE A 59 -27.29 0.99 -10.45
N SER A 60 -26.86 1.09 -9.20
CA SER A 60 -26.67 2.35 -8.50
C SER A 60 -25.34 2.34 -7.74
N ARG A 61 -24.64 3.47 -7.73
CA ARG A 61 -23.54 3.72 -6.80
C ARG A 61 -24.11 4.43 -5.58
N ILE A 62 -24.05 3.78 -4.41
CA ILE A 62 -24.70 4.21 -3.18
C ILE A 62 -23.71 4.85 -2.18
N GLY A 63 -22.42 4.60 -2.34
CA GLY A 63 -21.36 5.13 -1.50
C GLY A 63 -20.12 5.49 -2.30
N GLY A 64 -19.01 5.76 -1.61
CA GLY A 64 -17.72 6.10 -2.24
C GLY A 64 -17.19 5.00 -3.17
N ASP A 65 -17.24 3.75 -2.72
CA ASP A 65 -16.75 2.53 -3.39
C ASP A 65 -17.86 1.46 -3.53
N GLU A 66 -19.08 1.76 -3.09
CA GLU A 66 -20.18 0.82 -2.98
C GLU A 66 -21.17 0.91 -4.14
N PHE A 67 -21.55 -0.24 -4.65
CA PHE A 67 -22.54 -0.42 -5.71
C PHE A 67 -23.69 -1.31 -5.23
N LEU A 68 -24.90 -0.96 -5.63
CA LEU A 68 -26.10 -1.78 -5.52
C LEU A 68 -26.52 -2.23 -6.91
N ILE A 69 -26.89 -3.51 -7.04
CA ILE A 69 -27.52 -4.05 -8.23
C ILE A 69 -28.81 -4.75 -7.81
N ALA A 70 -29.97 -4.23 -8.24
CA ALA A 70 -31.24 -4.91 -8.07
C ALA A 70 -31.60 -5.65 -9.36
N MET A 71 -31.84 -6.94 -9.25
CA MET A 71 -32.08 -7.87 -10.35
C MET A 71 -33.50 -8.45 -10.28
N PRO A 72 -34.51 -7.82 -10.91
CA PRO A 72 -35.86 -8.35 -10.95
C PRO A 72 -35.92 -9.64 -11.79
N ASN A 73 -36.86 -10.52 -11.42
CA ASN A 73 -37.08 -11.82 -12.08
C ASN A 73 -35.77 -12.64 -12.22
N THR A 74 -34.94 -12.62 -11.16
CA THR A 74 -33.62 -13.26 -11.17
C THR A 74 -33.43 -14.02 -9.86
N SER A 75 -33.20 -15.35 -9.96
CA SER A 75 -32.93 -16.21 -8.78
C SER A 75 -31.52 -15.91 -8.20
N PHE A 76 -31.28 -16.43 -6.99
CA PHE A 76 -29.98 -16.33 -6.34
C PHE A 76 -28.84 -16.92 -7.22
N GLU A 77 -29.09 -18.11 -7.79
CA GLU A 77 -28.13 -18.84 -8.63
C GLU A 77 -27.82 -18.09 -9.93
N GLU A 78 -28.82 -17.48 -10.54
CA GLU A 78 -28.65 -16.67 -11.75
C GLU A 78 -27.83 -15.39 -11.42
N ALA A 79 -28.11 -14.74 -10.29
CA ALA A 79 -27.40 -13.57 -9.82
C ALA A 79 -25.93 -13.89 -9.51
N GLU A 80 -25.66 -15.01 -8.81
CA GLU A 80 -24.29 -15.48 -8.59
C GLU A 80 -23.54 -15.72 -9.90
N GLY A 81 -24.21 -16.25 -10.92
CA GLY A 81 -23.62 -16.41 -12.25
C GLY A 81 -23.26 -15.09 -12.93
N ILE A 82 -24.03 -14.01 -12.68
CA ILE A 82 -23.72 -12.66 -13.16
C ILE A 82 -22.54 -12.07 -12.35
N VAL A 83 -22.56 -12.20 -11.03
CA VAL A 83 -21.48 -11.76 -10.15
C VAL A 83 -20.14 -12.39 -10.54
N GLU A 84 -20.13 -13.71 -10.81
CA GLU A 84 -18.91 -14.38 -11.24
C GLU A 84 -18.39 -13.85 -12.60
N LYS A 85 -19.29 -13.55 -13.53
CA LYS A 85 -18.91 -12.88 -14.80
C LYS A 85 -18.29 -11.50 -14.55
N ILE A 86 -18.83 -10.73 -13.59
CA ILE A 86 -18.27 -9.43 -13.20
C ILE A 86 -16.85 -9.64 -12.63
N ARG A 87 -16.66 -10.58 -11.70
CA ARG A 87 -15.35 -10.89 -11.10
C ARG A 87 -14.32 -11.28 -12.15
N LEU A 88 -14.67 -12.16 -13.08
CA LEU A 88 -13.78 -12.61 -14.16
C LEU A 88 -13.39 -11.47 -15.13
N ARG A 89 -14.31 -10.53 -15.38
CA ARG A 89 -14.02 -9.36 -16.20
C ARG A 89 -13.17 -8.33 -15.44
N ALA A 90 -13.48 -8.11 -14.15
CA ALA A 90 -12.74 -7.19 -13.29
C ALA A 90 -11.25 -7.56 -13.23
N LYS A 91 -10.90 -8.83 -13.04
CA LYS A 91 -9.51 -9.34 -13.03
C LYS A 91 -8.71 -9.00 -14.30
N LYS A 92 -9.38 -8.75 -15.44
CA LYS A 92 -8.73 -8.37 -16.70
C LYS A 92 -8.49 -6.87 -16.84
N VAL A 93 -9.08 -6.08 -15.95
CA VAL A 93 -8.96 -4.62 -15.96
C VAL A 93 -7.88 -4.19 -14.99
N LYS A 94 -6.94 -3.38 -15.46
CA LYS A 94 -5.85 -2.83 -14.67
C LYS A 94 -5.87 -1.31 -14.73
N VAL A 95 -5.69 -0.67 -13.58
CA VAL A 95 -5.46 0.76 -13.45
C VAL A 95 -4.11 0.95 -12.77
N ASN A 96 -3.15 1.58 -13.44
CA ASN A 96 -1.76 1.66 -12.98
C ASN A 96 -1.18 0.30 -12.54
N SER A 97 -1.41 -0.74 -13.36
CA SER A 97 -1.01 -2.13 -13.11
C SER A 97 -1.74 -2.82 -11.94
N ILE A 98 -2.56 -2.13 -11.15
CA ILE A 98 -3.38 -2.72 -10.08
C ILE A 98 -4.64 -3.34 -10.72
N GLU A 99 -4.89 -4.61 -10.42
CA GLU A 99 -6.08 -5.31 -10.88
C GLU A 99 -7.34 -4.79 -10.18
N LEU A 100 -8.42 -4.59 -10.96
CA LEU A 100 -9.72 -4.26 -10.40
C LEU A 100 -10.27 -5.47 -9.64
N SER A 101 -10.58 -5.28 -8.36
CA SER A 101 -11.21 -6.26 -7.50
C SER A 101 -12.46 -5.68 -6.85
N ILE A 102 -13.54 -6.45 -6.84
CA ILE A 102 -14.84 -6.05 -6.26
C ILE A 102 -15.36 -7.21 -5.42
N SER A 103 -15.58 -6.95 -4.14
CA SER A 103 -16.24 -7.91 -3.24
C SER A 103 -17.74 -7.81 -3.38
N PHE A 104 -18.42 -8.94 -3.45
CA PHE A 104 -19.87 -9.00 -3.63
C PHE A 104 -20.55 -9.84 -2.55
N GLY A 105 -21.79 -9.44 -2.23
CA GLY A 105 -22.74 -10.25 -1.47
C GLY A 105 -24.12 -10.14 -2.10
N ALA A 106 -24.85 -11.25 -2.17
CA ALA A 106 -26.17 -11.32 -2.77
C ALA A 106 -27.19 -11.98 -1.85
N ASP A 107 -28.42 -11.52 -1.92
CA ASP A 107 -29.57 -12.19 -1.30
C ASP A 107 -30.84 -11.97 -2.12
N THR A 108 -31.82 -12.85 -1.98
CA THR A 108 -32.98 -12.89 -2.85
C THR A 108 -34.30 -12.84 -2.06
N LYS A 109 -35.15 -11.89 -2.41
CA LYS A 109 -36.55 -11.83 -1.98
C LYS A 109 -37.41 -12.73 -2.85
N MET A 110 -38.08 -13.71 -2.25
CA MET A 110 -38.89 -14.68 -2.99
C MET A 110 -40.39 -14.32 -3.05
N ASN A 111 -40.89 -13.51 -2.12
CA ASN A 111 -42.31 -13.16 -2.00
C ASN A 111 -42.50 -11.87 -1.18
N ASP A 112 -43.74 -11.40 -1.11
CA ASP A 112 -44.15 -10.16 -0.42
C ASP A 112 -44.14 -10.22 1.12
N LYS A 113 -43.93 -11.41 1.71
CA LYS A 113 -43.91 -11.58 3.18
C LYS A 113 -42.57 -11.15 3.80
N GLU A 114 -41.56 -11.02 2.99
CA GLU A 114 -40.22 -10.66 3.40
C GLU A 114 -39.99 -9.17 3.16
N ASP A 115 -39.34 -8.47 4.10
CA ASP A 115 -38.98 -7.06 3.95
C ASP A 115 -37.77 -6.94 3.05
N ILE A 116 -37.81 -6.03 2.09
CA ILE A 116 -36.67 -5.74 1.18
C ILE A 116 -35.45 -5.22 1.94
N GLU A 117 -35.65 -4.51 3.05
CA GLU A 117 -34.58 -4.02 3.92
C GLU A 117 -33.82 -5.17 4.59
N ASP A 118 -34.50 -6.27 4.93
CA ASP A 118 -33.86 -7.47 5.49
C ASP A 118 -33.02 -8.19 4.43
N VAL A 119 -33.49 -8.24 3.18
CA VAL A 119 -32.73 -8.80 2.04
C VAL A 119 -31.48 -7.96 1.76
N TYR A 120 -31.64 -6.64 1.74
CA TYR A 120 -30.54 -5.69 1.59
C TYR A 120 -29.46 -5.91 2.66
N ARG A 121 -29.85 -5.94 3.94
CA ARG A 121 -28.94 -6.14 5.08
C ARG A 121 -28.19 -7.47 4.98
N ARG A 122 -28.86 -8.56 4.57
CA ARG A 122 -28.19 -9.86 4.38
C ARG A 122 -27.23 -9.85 3.20
N ALA A 123 -27.53 -9.15 2.12
CA ALA A 123 -26.62 -8.97 1.00
C ALA A 123 -25.37 -8.16 1.42
N GLU A 124 -25.56 -7.08 2.19
CA GLU A 124 -24.50 -6.27 2.75
C GLU A 124 -23.58 -7.07 3.69
N ASP A 125 -24.16 -7.83 4.63
CA ASP A 125 -23.40 -8.71 5.55
C ASP A 125 -22.56 -9.76 4.78
N LYS A 126 -23.12 -10.35 3.72
CA LYS A 126 -22.39 -11.30 2.87
C LYS A 126 -21.25 -10.61 2.11
N MET A 127 -21.47 -9.41 1.56
CA MET A 127 -20.43 -8.61 0.92
C MET A 127 -19.30 -8.29 1.91
N TYR A 128 -19.64 -7.86 3.11
CA TYR A 128 -18.64 -7.56 4.15
C TYR A 128 -17.78 -8.79 4.51
N ARG A 129 -18.40 -9.97 4.64
CA ARG A 129 -17.66 -11.24 4.87
C ARG A 129 -16.74 -11.59 3.70
N SER A 130 -17.20 -11.44 2.46
CA SER A 130 -16.37 -11.63 1.26
C SER A 130 -15.17 -10.68 1.27
N LYS A 131 -15.40 -9.41 1.60
CA LYS A 131 -14.39 -8.38 1.71
C LYS A 131 -13.30 -8.73 2.73
N LEU A 132 -13.65 -9.28 3.88
CA LEU A 132 -12.68 -9.70 4.90
C LEU A 132 -11.74 -10.82 4.42
N ILE A 133 -12.19 -11.67 3.51
CA ILE A 133 -11.41 -12.77 2.94
C ILE A 133 -10.53 -12.28 1.77
N GLU A 134 -11.07 -11.43 0.91
CA GLU A 134 -10.42 -11.01 -0.34
C GLU A 134 -9.39 -9.89 -0.15
N ILE A 135 -9.61 -8.96 0.80
CA ILE A 135 -8.74 -7.80 1.02
C ILE A 135 -7.28 -8.15 1.34
N PRO A 136 -6.95 -9.12 2.22
CA PRO A 136 -5.54 -9.40 2.54
C PRO A 136 -4.72 -9.80 1.32
N SER A 137 -5.24 -10.70 0.50
CA SER A 137 -4.54 -11.17 -0.72
C SER A 137 -4.41 -10.08 -1.78
N MET A 138 -5.44 -9.25 -1.94
CA MET A 138 -5.43 -8.14 -2.90
C MET A 138 -4.46 -7.03 -2.48
N ARG A 139 -4.39 -6.69 -1.19
CA ARG A 139 -3.46 -5.67 -0.68
C ARG A 139 -2.00 -6.09 -0.83
N SER A 140 -1.68 -7.35 -0.54
CA SER A 140 -0.35 -7.90 -0.79
C SER A 140 0.02 -7.77 -2.28
N GLY A 141 -0.84 -8.20 -3.18
CA GLY A 141 -0.62 -8.05 -4.62
C GLY A 141 -0.52 -6.60 -5.11
N ALA A 142 -1.26 -5.67 -4.48
CA ALA A 142 -1.18 -4.24 -4.82
C ALA A 142 0.15 -3.62 -4.35
N ILE A 143 0.63 -3.97 -3.15
CA ILE A 143 1.95 -3.54 -2.66
C ILE A 143 3.05 -4.07 -3.59
N ASP A 144 3.01 -5.35 -3.96
CA ASP A 144 3.96 -5.96 -4.90
C ASP A 144 3.93 -5.24 -6.26
N THR A 145 2.74 -4.88 -6.74
CA THR A 145 2.57 -4.12 -8.00
C THR A 145 3.16 -2.72 -7.89
N ILE A 146 2.97 -2.03 -6.76
CA ILE A 146 3.56 -0.70 -6.51
C ILE A 146 5.08 -0.79 -6.49
N LEU A 147 5.64 -1.79 -5.80
CA LEU A 147 7.08 -2.03 -5.75
C LEU A 147 7.65 -2.31 -7.15
N HIS A 148 7.01 -3.19 -7.91
CA HIS A 148 7.43 -3.48 -9.29
C HIS A 148 7.38 -2.24 -10.19
N THR A 149 6.32 -1.43 -10.09
CA THR A 149 6.20 -0.17 -10.85
C THR A 149 7.28 0.83 -10.44
N LEU A 150 7.66 0.87 -9.15
CA LEU A 150 8.75 1.70 -8.67
C LEU A 150 10.10 1.24 -9.25
N GLN A 151 10.35 -0.06 -9.29
CA GLN A 151 11.56 -0.66 -9.89
C GLN A 151 11.68 -0.33 -11.39
N GLU A 152 10.57 -0.28 -12.13
CA GLU A 152 10.57 0.16 -13.54
C GLU A 152 10.94 1.65 -13.68
N LYS A 153 10.60 2.49 -12.68
CA LYS A 153 10.91 3.92 -12.66
C LYS A 153 12.34 4.22 -12.24
N ASP A 154 12.88 3.43 -11.32
CA ASP A 154 14.19 3.59 -10.70
C ASP A 154 14.87 2.22 -10.63
N LYS A 155 15.70 1.90 -11.63
CA LYS A 155 16.35 0.59 -11.75
C LYS A 155 17.34 0.27 -10.63
N ASP A 156 17.91 1.30 -9.98
CA ASP A 156 18.87 1.12 -8.92
C ASP A 156 18.17 0.91 -7.55
N SER A 157 16.87 1.19 -7.47
CA SER A 157 16.09 1.12 -6.23
C SER A 157 15.94 -0.31 -5.69
N GLU A 158 15.86 -1.33 -6.54
CA GLU A 158 15.66 -2.72 -6.09
C GLU A 158 16.86 -3.26 -5.33
N GLU A 159 18.06 -3.14 -5.91
CA GLU A 159 19.28 -3.63 -5.26
C GLU A 159 19.58 -2.83 -4.00
N HIS A 160 19.42 -1.51 -4.04
CA HIS A 160 19.52 -0.64 -2.88
C HIS A 160 18.60 -1.12 -1.74
N SER A 161 17.31 -1.30 -1.99
CA SER A 161 16.35 -1.73 -0.96
C SER A 161 16.69 -3.10 -0.39
N LYS A 162 17.17 -4.04 -1.22
CA LYS A 162 17.65 -5.35 -0.76
C LYS A 162 18.85 -5.22 0.18
N GLN A 163 19.82 -4.41 -0.19
CA GLN A 163 21.03 -4.19 0.64
C GLN A 163 20.68 -3.50 1.95
N VAL A 164 19.81 -2.47 1.92
CA VAL A 164 19.30 -1.81 3.14
C VAL A 164 18.59 -2.82 4.03
N SER A 165 17.73 -3.66 3.48
CA SER A 165 16.99 -4.70 4.21
C SER A 165 17.93 -5.67 4.94
N ILE A 166 18.91 -6.21 4.22
CA ILE A 166 19.85 -7.20 4.77
C ILE A 166 20.72 -6.57 5.86
N LEU A 167 21.30 -5.40 5.59
CA LEU A 167 22.23 -4.77 6.51
C LEU A 167 21.53 -4.23 7.77
N ALA A 168 20.31 -3.69 7.62
CA ALA A 168 19.51 -3.25 8.75
C ALA A 168 19.08 -4.41 9.65
N ALA A 169 18.69 -5.55 9.07
CA ALA A 169 18.37 -6.76 9.84
C ALA A 169 19.59 -7.29 10.60
N LYS A 170 20.77 -7.30 9.97
CA LYS A 170 22.04 -7.69 10.62
C LYS A 170 22.41 -6.77 11.78
N LEU A 171 22.27 -5.46 11.60
CA LEU A 171 22.53 -4.48 12.65
C LEU A 171 21.54 -4.65 13.81
N ALA A 172 20.25 -4.83 13.53
CA ALA A 172 19.25 -5.08 14.55
C ALA A 172 19.52 -6.38 15.35
N ALA A 173 19.89 -7.46 14.67
CA ALA A 173 20.26 -8.72 15.30
C ALA A 173 21.52 -8.58 16.16
N TRP A 174 22.56 -7.88 15.67
CA TRP A 174 23.78 -7.59 16.42
C TRP A 174 23.52 -6.76 17.69
N MET A 175 22.56 -5.84 17.62
CA MET A 175 22.11 -5.05 18.78
C MET A 175 21.24 -5.86 19.75
N GLY A 176 20.92 -7.12 19.46
CA GLY A 176 20.14 -8.01 20.31
C GLY A 176 18.63 -7.76 20.30
N LEU A 177 18.10 -7.19 19.21
CA LEU A 177 16.66 -7.00 19.07
C LEU A 177 15.95 -8.35 18.90
N GLU A 178 14.67 -8.39 19.31
CA GLU A 178 13.84 -9.59 19.20
C GLU A 178 13.56 -9.96 17.74
N ARG A 179 13.33 -11.25 17.45
CA ARG A 179 13.11 -11.78 16.10
C ARG A 179 11.99 -11.05 15.34
N GLU A 180 10.93 -10.68 16.03
CA GLU A 180 9.82 -9.92 15.45
C GLU A 180 10.29 -8.56 14.92
N LYS A 181 11.09 -7.82 15.70
CA LYS A 181 11.67 -6.54 15.29
C LYS A 181 12.69 -6.68 14.16
N ILE A 182 13.41 -7.78 14.11
CA ILE A 182 14.30 -8.10 12.99
C ILE A 182 13.50 -8.36 11.71
N SER A 183 12.36 -9.05 11.81
CA SER A 183 11.47 -9.27 10.66
C SER A 183 10.82 -7.96 10.18
N GLU A 184 10.37 -7.12 11.11
CA GLU A 184 9.81 -5.79 10.80
C GLU A 184 10.82 -4.89 10.06
N ILE A 185 12.06 -4.81 10.55
CA ILE A 185 13.09 -3.95 9.94
C ILE A 185 13.55 -4.51 8.58
N LYS A 186 13.60 -5.84 8.43
CA LYS A 186 13.88 -6.50 7.15
C LYS A 186 12.85 -6.07 6.09
N LEU A 187 11.55 -6.14 6.42
CA LEU A 187 10.49 -5.68 5.54
C LEU A 187 10.57 -4.15 5.32
N ALA A 188 10.82 -3.38 6.39
CA ALA A 188 10.96 -1.93 6.28
C ALA A 188 12.07 -1.54 5.28
N GLY A 189 13.21 -2.19 5.34
CA GLY A 189 14.32 -1.95 4.40
C GLY A 189 13.94 -2.20 2.94
N LEU A 190 13.12 -3.23 2.67
CA LEU A 190 12.63 -3.53 1.32
C LEU A 190 11.68 -2.46 0.77
N VAL A 191 10.86 -1.85 1.64
CA VAL A 191 9.74 -1.00 1.22
C VAL A 191 9.88 0.46 1.68
N HIS A 192 11.04 0.87 2.26
CA HIS A 192 11.20 2.20 2.85
C HIS A 192 10.91 3.34 1.87
N ASP A 193 11.20 3.12 0.61
CA ASP A 193 11.06 4.05 -0.48
C ASP A 193 9.75 3.88 -1.30
N ILE A 194 8.82 3.01 -0.88
CA ILE A 194 7.59 2.71 -1.63
C ILE A 194 6.79 3.97 -2.02
N GLY A 195 6.83 5.00 -1.18
CA GLY A 195 6.16 6.27 -1.44
C GLY A 195 6.77 7.09 -2.59
N LYS A 196 7.94 6.74 -3.11
CA LYS A 196 8.52 7.35 -4.31
C LYS A 196 7.68 7.08 -5.57
N ILE A 197 6.71 6.18 -5.50
CA ILE A 197 5.82 5.85 -6.63
C ILE A 197 5.13 7.09 -7.24
N ILE A 198 4.78 8.08 -6.43
CA ILE A 198 4.13 9.32 -6.89
C ILE A 198 5.10 10.36 -7.44
N ILE A 199 6.41 10.24 -7.16
CA ILE A 199 7.39 11.22 -7.58
C ILE A 199 7.61 11.06 -9.10
N PRO A 200 7.53 12.16 -9.88
CA PRO A 200 7.80 12.09 -11.31
C PRO A 200 9.21 11.54 -11.60
N SER A 201 9.32 10.66 -12.60
CA SER A 201 10.61 10.07 -13.01
C SER A 201 11.64 11.14 -13.41
N SER A 202 11.19 12.30 -13.89
CA SER A 202 12.05 13.45 -14.20
C SER A 202 12.72 14.07 -12.96
N ILE A 203 12.15 13.87 -11.77
CA ILE A 203 12.73 14.31 -10.49
C ILE A 203 13.63 13.22 -9.93
N ILE A 204 13.16 11.96 -9.93
CA ILE A 204 13.93 10.81 -9.39
C ILE A 204 15.26 10.67 -10.16
N ASN A 205 15.20 10.72 -11.50
CA ASN A 205 16.34 10.50 -12.39
C ASN A 205 17.00 11.82 -12.84
N LYS A 206 16.79 12.92 -12.13
CA LYS A 206 17.34 14.22 -12.52
C LYS A 206 18.86 14.22 -12.43
N PRO A 207 19.59 14.56 -13.53
CA PRO A 207 21.03 14.70 -13.48
C PRO A 207 21.39 16.03 -12.80
N GLY A 208 21.70 15.98 -11.50
CA GLY A 208 22.16 17.14 -10.74
C GLY A 208 21.29 17.45 -9.51
N PRO A 209 21.56 18.56 -8.81
CA PRO A 209 20.87 18.90 -7.57
C PRO A 209 19.39 19.21 -7.80
N LEU A 210 18.57 18.82 -6.83
CA LEU A 210 17.13 19.14 -6.81
C LEU A 210 16.94 20.61 -6.42
N THR A 211 15.98 21.27 -7.03
CA THR A 211 15.48 22.56 -6.56
C THR A 211 14.77 22.39 -5.20
N ALA A 212 14.57 23.48 -4.47
CA ALA A 212 13.86 23.44 -3.19
C ALA A 212 12.43 22.86 -3.32
N GLN A 213 11.73 23.14 -4.44
CA GLN A 213 10.40 22.62 -4.72
C GLN A 213 10.43 21.12 -5.04
N GLU A 214 11.39 20.66 -5.86
CA GLU A 214 11.56 19.24 -6.15
C GLU A 214 11.93 18.46 -4.90
N TYR A 215 12.82 19.00 -4.05
CA TYR A 215 13.17 18.39 -2.78
C TYR A 215 11.98 18.30 -1.82
N LYS A 216 11.09 19.33 -1.80
CA LYS A 216 9.83 19.27 -1.05
C LYS A 216 8.93 18.14 -1.55
N THR A 217 8.88 17.92 -2.86
CA THR A 217 8.13 16.79 -3.44
C THR A 217 8.73 15.44 -3.04
N VAL A 218 10.06 15.31 -3.08
CA VAL A 218 10.75 14.09 -2.67
C VAL A 218 10.47 13.75 -1.19
N LYS A 219 10.50 14.74 -0.30
CA LYS A 219 10.23 14.53 1.13
C LYS A 219 8.86 13.90 1.42
N GLN A 220 7.88 14.03 0.52
CA GLN A 220 6.55 13.48 0.72
C GLN A 220 6.52 11.94 0.68
N HIS A 221 7.57 11.28 0.16
CA HIS A 221 7.55 9.82 0.01
C HIS A 221 7.41 9.09 1.35
N SER A 222 7.96 9.60 2.45
CA SER A 222 7.83 8.97 3.77
C SER A 222 6.39 8.96 4.27
N GLU A 223 5.65 10.08 4.13
CA GLU A 223 4.23 10.16 4.49
C GLU A 223 3.36 9.31 3.58
N ILE A 224 3.68 9.25 2.29
CA ILE A 224 2.93 8.45 1.32
C ILE A 224 3.19 6.97 1.55
N GLY A 225 4.45 6.58 1.76
CA GLY A 225 4.80 5.22 2.13
C GLY A 225 4.07 4.77 3.40
N TYR A 226 4.03 5.63 4.41
CA TYR A 226 3.22 5.40 5.62
C TYR A 226 1.75 5.13 5.28
N ARG A 227 1.10 5.99 4.46
CA ARG A 227 -0.32 5.82 4.10
C ARG A 227 -0.59 4.52 3.35
N ILE A 228 0.27 4.18 2.38
CA ILE A 228 0.18 2.93 1.62
C ILE A 228 0.22 1.72 2.57
N LEU A 229 1.21 1.66 3.46
CA LEU A 229 1.43 0.51 4.34
C LEU A 229 0.49 0.47 5.54
N ASN A 230 0.11 1.62 6.11
CA ASN A 230 -0.83 1.68 7.24
C ASN A 230 -2.26 1.24 6.88
N SER A 231 -2.54 1.07 5.60
CA SER A 231 -3.82 0.53 5.12
C SER A 231 -4.04 -0.95 5.47
N SER A 232 -2.99 -1.71 5.83
CA SER A 232 -3.05 -3.13 6.23
C SER A 232 -2.60 -3.34 7.68
N LYS A 233 -3.21 -4.31 8.38
CA LYS A 233 -2.78 -4.70 9.73
C LYS A 233 -1.36 -5.29 9.73
N ASP A 234 -1.03 -6.07 8.72
CA ASP A 234 0.25 -6.81 8.62
C ASP A 234 1.45 -5.89 8.38
N THR A 235 1.23 -4.69 7.81
CA THR A 235 2.28 -3.72 7.50
C THR A 235 2.24 -2.46 8.38
N ARG A 236 1.31 -2.39 9.34
CA ARG A 236 1.11 -1.21 10.17
C ARG A 236 2.34 -0.83 10.99
N GLU A 237 2.99 -1.80 11.62
CA GLU A 237 4.21 -1.56 12.42
C GLU A 237 5.34 -1.04 11.52
N VAL A 238 5.48 -1.64 10.33
CA VAL A 238 6.45 -1.22 9.32
C VAL A 238 6.16 0.19 8.81
N SER A 239 4.89 0.60 8.72
CA SER A 239 4.52 1.94 8.26
C SER A 239 5.12 3.06 9.13
N ASN A 240 5.14 2.89 10.46
CA ASN A 240 5.74 3.85 11.37
C ASN A 240 7.27 3.95 11.19
N ILE A 241 7.93 2.81 10.91
CA ILE A 241 9.38 2.82 10.64
C ILE A 241 9.66 3.69 9.42
N ILE A 242 8.86 3.53 8.37
CA ILE A 242 9.00 4.26 7.11
C ILE A 242 8.64 5.73 7.25
N LEU A 243 7.64 6.08 8.05
CA LEU A 243 7.31 7.48 8.29
C LEU A 243 8.52 8.28 8.79
N TYR A 244 9.30 7.67 9.70
CA TYR A 244 10.33 8.37 10.45
C TYR A 244 11.78 8.06 10.02
N HIS A 245 12.01 7.32 8.94
CA HIS A 245 13.38 6.94 8.54
C HIS A 245 14.24 8.10 8.06
N HIS A 246 13.65 9.26 7.76
CA HIS A 246 14.36 10.50 7.45
C HIS A 246 14.31 11.54 8.56
N GLU A 247 13.83 11.16 9.73
CA GLU A 247 14.03 11.98 10.93
C GLU A 247 15.52 11.98 11.34
N ARG A 248 15.95 13.06 11.92
CA ARG A 248 17.33 13.24 12.36
C ARG A 248 17.39 13.33 13.87
N TRP A 249 18.45 12.83 14.44
CA TRP A 249 18.66 12.87 15.89
C TRP A 249 18.53 14.28 16.47
N ASP A 250 19.01 15.30 15.73
CA ASP A 250 18.95 16.71 16.11
C ASP A 250 17.56 17.37 15.91
N GLY A 251 16.57 16.67 15.35
CA GLY A 251 15.22 17.19 15.07
C GLY A 251 15.14 18.05 13.80
N LEU A 252 16.17 18.08 12.96
CA LEU A 252 16.16 18.81 11.68
C LEU A 252 15.74 17.94 10.51
N GLY A 253 15.19 16.77 10.79
CA GLY A 253 14.67 15.81 9.81
C GLY A 253 13.27 16.12 9.28
N TYR A 254 12.61 15.12 8.75
CA TYR A 254 11.24 15.19 8.26
C TYR A 254 10.54 13.81 8.37
N PRO A 255 9.19 13.74 8.43
CA PRO A 255 8.23 14.83 8.21
C PRO A 255 7.88 15.63 9.49
N ASN A 256 8.02 15.05 10.68
CA ASN A 256 7.47 15.57 11.92
C ASN A 256 8.48 16.34 12.79
N GLN A 257 9.77 16.31 12.43
CA GLN A 257 10.87 16.95 13.17
C GLN A 257 10.97 16.48 14.63
N ILE A 258 10.67 15.19 14.85
CA ILE A 258 10.92 14.54 16.13
C ILE A 258 12.43 14.30 16.31
N LYS A 259 12.89 14.16 17.55
CA LYS A 259 14.33 14.09 17.85
C LYS A 259 14.63 13.00 18.87
N GLU A 260 15.92 12.64 18.89
CA GLU A 260 16.46 11.71 19.86
C GLU A 260 15.67 10.39 19.95
N GLU A 261 15.38 9.88 21.13
CA GLU A 261 14.66 8.64 21.38
C GLU A 261 13.17 8.70 21.02
N ALA A 262 12.61 9.88 20.74
CA ALA A 262 11.26 10.00 20.18
C ALA A 262 11.17 9.38 18.76
N ILE A 263 12.31 9.26 18.06
CA ILE A 263 12.39 8.54 16.79
C ILE A 263 12.42 7.03 17.10
N PRO A 264 11.53 6.22 16.50
CA PRO A 264 11.53 4.78 16.69
C PRO A 264 12.92 4.16 16.40
N VAL A 265 13.37 3.24 17.23
CA VAL A 265 14.72 2.64 17.11
C VAL A 265 14.96 2.03 15.72
N LEU A 266 13.96 1.37 15.13
CA LEU A 266 14.08 0.76 13.81
C LEU A 266 14.22 1.82 12.71
N SER A 267 13.57 2.98 12.83
CA SER A 267 13.76 4.12 11.91
C SER A 267 15.17 4.69 12.00
N ARG A 268 15.74 4.78 13.22
CA ARG A 268 17.12 5.23 13.44
C ARG A 268 18.15 4.27 12.82
N ILE A 269 17.86 2.96 12.86
CA ILE A 269 18.70 1.95 12.21
C ILE A 269 18.62 2.09 10.69
N ILE A 270 17.41 2.19 10.11
CA ILE A 270 17.23 2.38 8.65
C ILE A 270 17.97 3.64 8.19
N ALA A 271 17.84 4.76 8.90
CA ALA A 271 18.50 6.02 8.53
C ALA A 271 20.02 5.89 8.36
N ILE A 272 20.70 5.13 9.23
CA ILE A 272 22.14 4.88 9.16
C ILE A 272 22.48 3.99 7.96
N VAL A 273 21.74 2.89 7.82
CA VAL A 273 22.01 1.87 6.79
C VAL A 273 21.73 2.42 5.40
N ASP A 274 20.60 3.13 5.22
CA ASP A 274 20.25 3.80 3.97
C ASP A 274 21.33 4.82 3.56
N ALA A 275 21.75 5.68 4.49
CA ALA A 275 22.81 6.65 4.22
C ALA A 275 24.15 5.97 3.87
N PHE A 276 24.53 4.90 4.56
CA PHE A 276 25.74 4.15 4.27
C PHE A 276 25.69 3.51 2.89
N GLU A 277 24.61 2.82 2.57
CA GLU A 277 24.40 2.19 1.28
C GLU A 277 24.40 3.22 0.16
N ALA A 278 23.69 4.33 0.33
CA ALA A 278 23.67 5.43 -0.63
C ALA A 278 25.05 6.07 -0.86
N MET A 279 25.96 6.02 0.11
CA MET A 279 27.34 6.53 -0.03
C MET A 279 28.27 5.54 -0.71
N THR A 280 28.07 4.24 -0.53
CA THR A 280 29.01 3.20 -0.99
C THR A 280 28.67 2.65 -2.38
N ASN A 281 27.46 2.85 -2.87
CA ASN A 281 27.07 2.44 -4.22
C ASN A 281 27.24 3.56 -5.24
N GLU A 282 27.60 3.15 -6.46
CA GLU A 282 27.66 4.07 -7.60
C GLU A 282 26.26 4.57 -7.95
N ARG A 283 26.14 5.88 -8.13
CA ARG A 283 24.92 6.50 -8.65
C ARG A 283 25.27 7.35 -9.88
N PRO A 284 24.35 7.52 -10.83
CA PRO A 284 24.62 8.24 -12.08
C PRO A 284 25.25 9.65 -11.90
N TYR A 285 25.13 10.21 -10.68
CA TYR A 285 25.49 11.60 -10.39
C TYR A 285 26.56 11.76 -9.30
N ARG A 286 27.04 10.64 -8.71
CA ARG A 286 28.02 10.68 -7.62
C ARG A 286 28.88 9.43 -7.64
N ALA A 287 30.19 9.62 -7.63
CA ALA A 287 31.13 8.54 -7.36
C ALA A 287 30.91 7.96 -5.96
N SER A 288 30.99 6.65 -5.84
CA SER A 288 30.89 5.95 -4.55
C SER A 288 32.04 6.33 -3.63
N LEU A 289 31.76 6.45 -2.34
CA LEU A 289 32.80 6.55 -1.31
C LEU A 289 33.38 5.17 -1.03
N SER A 290 34.66 5.13 -0.58
CA SER A 290 35.14 3.90 0.01
C SER A 290 34.37 3.55 1.27
N LYS A 291 34.29 2.24 1.59
CA LYS A 291 33.66 1.75 2.85
C LYS A 291 34.17 2.56 4.07
N ASN A 292 35.47 2.74 4.16
CA ASN A 292 36.09 3.44 5.29
C ASN A 292 35.70 4.93 5.36
N ASP A 293 35.56 5.60 4.23
CA ASP A 293 35.15 7.00 4.22
C ASP A 293 33.66 7.15 4.53
N ALA A 294 32.81 6.24 4.07
CA ALA A 294 31.39 6.19 4.45
C ALA A 294 31.20 5.93 5.96
N LEU A 295 31.97 5.00 6.55
CA LEU A 295 31.94 4.77 8.00
C LEU A 295 32.41 6.01 8.80
N LYS A 296 33.43 6.71 8.34
CA LYS A 296 33.85 7.98 8.95
C LYS A 296 32.76 9.04 8.86
N GLU A 297 32.08 9.13 7.72
CA GLU A 297 30.98 10.08 7.53
C GLU A 297 29.81 9.81 8.47
N ILE A 298 29.42 8.55 8.66
CA ILE A 298 28.42 8.15 9.66
C ILE A 298 28.86 8.61 11.07
N MET A 299 30.12 8.37 11.44
CA MET A 299 30.62 8.76 12.76
C MET A 299 30.69 10.27 12.94
N ASN A 300 31.07 11.03 11.91
CA ASN A 300 31.12 12.49 11.94
C ASN A 300 29.75 13.13 12.20
N HIS A 301 28.67 12.44 11.79
CA HIS A 301 27.30 12.91 11.95
C HIS A 301 26.55 12.20 13.12
N ALA A 302 27.26 11.44 13.95
CA ALA A 302 26.72 10.88 15.19
C ALA A 302 26.36 12.00 16.17
N GLY A 303 25.12 11.96 16.70
CA GLY A 303 24.57 12.99 17.58
C GLY A 303 23.95 14.21 16.85
N THR A 304 24.02 14.23 15.50
CA THR A 304 23.32 15.22 14.67
C THR A 304 22.33 14.54 13.75
N GLN A 305 22.77 13.95 12.66
CA GLN A 305 21.91 13.20 11.76
C GLN A 305 21.52 11.83 12.35
N PHE A 306 22.49 11.13 12.95
CA PHE A 306 22.35 9.75 13.40
C PHE A 306 22.36 9.63 14.92
N ASP A 307 21.66 8.60 15.41
CA ASP A 307 21.76 8.18 16.81
C ASP A 307 23.23 7.84 17.14
N PRO A 308 23.85 8.52 18.13
CA PRO A 308 25.26 8.33 18.42
C PRO A 308 25.61 6.92 18.90
N ASN A 309 24.70 6.23 19.59
CA ASN A 309 24.92 4.89 20.08
C ASN A 309 24.86 3.86 18.94
N ILE A 310 23.85 3.96 18.07
CA ILE A 310 23.71 3.07 16.92
C ILE A 310 24.84 3.31 15.91
N ALA A 311 25.20 4.57 15.63
CA ALA A 311 26.33 4.91 14.76
C ALA A 311 27.63 4.31 15.27
N LYS A 312 27.90 4.40 16.58
CA LYS A 312 29.10 3.80 17.20
C LYS A 312 29.14 2.28 17.05
N VAL A 313 28.01 1.59 17.28
CA VAL A 313 27.91 0.13 17.09
C VAL A 313 28.15 -0.21 15.62
N PHE A 314 27.47 0.48 14.70
CA PHE A 314 27.59 0.24 13.27
C PHE A 314 29.02 0.38 12.77
N VAL A 315 29.71 1.47 13.13
CA VAL A 315 31.05 1.77 12.66
C VAL A 315 32.10 0.82 13.26
N ASN A 316 32.03 0.58 14.57
CA ASN A 316 33.06 -0.24 15.26
C ASN A 316 32.95 -1.74 14.96
N ASP A 317 31.75 -2.21 14.70
CA ASP A 317 31.50 -3.63 14.53
C ASP A 317 31.09 -4.01 13.09
N TYR A 318 31.25 -3.11 12.11
CA TYR A 318 30.78 -3.30 10.74
C TYR A 318 31.20 -4.66 10.14
N ASP A 319 32.48 -5.02 10.24
CA ASP A 319 32.97 -6.29 9.65
C ASP A 319 32.39 -7.53 10.37
N LYS A 320 32.09 -7.42 11.66
CA LYS A 320 31.42 -8.49 12.43
C LYS A 320 29.94 -8.57 12.06
N LEU A 321 29.28 -7.42 11.84
CA LEU A 321 27.87 -7.40 11.39
C LEU A 321 27.68 -8.19 10.10
N LEU A 322 28.64 -8.16 9.18
CA LEU A 322 28.55 -8.89 7.93
C LEU A 322 28.52 -10.43 8.14
N THR A 323 29.06 -10.93 9.25
CA THR A 323 29.09 -12.37 9.58
C THR A 323 27.80 -12.84 10.27
N VAL A 324 26.91 -11.92 10.66
CA VAL A 324 25.63 -12.29 11.30
C VAL A 324 24.74 -12.99 10.28
N GLU A 325 24.30 -14.20 10.63
CA GLU A 325 23.26 -14.90 9.87
C GLU A 325 21.88 -14.41 10.34
N VAL A 326 21.10 -13.92 9.42
CA VAL A 326 19.70 -13.54 9.65
C VAL A 326 18.86 -14.52 8.86
N GLU A 327 18.16 -15.43 9.58
CA GLU A 327 17.25 -16.39 8.94
C GLU A 327 16.25 -15.66 8.03
N GLY A 328 15.98 -16.27 6.88
CA GLY A 328 15.20 -15.71 5.77
C GLY A 328 13.72 -15.49 6.09
#